data_fcda4a6528038af011b89c4ddea8c691
#
_entry.id   fcda4a6528038af011b89c4ddea8c691
#
_cell.length_a   1.000
_cell.length_b   1.000
_cell.length_c   1.000
_cell.angle_alpha   90.00
_cell.angle_beta   90.00
_cell.angle_gamma   90.00
#
_symmetry.space_group_name_H-M   'P 1'
#
loop_
_entity.id
_entity.type
_entity.pdbx_description
1 polymer ?
#
loop_
_entity_poly.entity_id
_entity_poly.type
_entity_poly.pdbx_seq_one_letter_code
_entity_poly.pdbx_strand_id
1 'polypeptide(L)'
;MSEASIEQMIRDFLARILQGTFDGVCALDEESQDCVMERQAESCVRGYVELHQIPDALELDAFLERMEMGEPGRIRIQRDGNSILFDESQHGQCACPLVTQNVIPLRPELCRCSTHWVRKLFERHVRGPVRVEVVESVALGSQNCVFRVEIGDPSPPVG
;
A
#
# COMPACT_ATOMS: atom_id res chain seq x y z
N MET A 1 26.11 -27.37 -5.26
CA MET A 1 25.28 -26.21 -5.53
C MET A 1 25.92 -25.00 -4.88
N SER A 2 26.02 -23.85 -5.58
CA SER A 2 26.52 -22.63 -4.97
C SER A 2 25.47 -22.05 -4.01
N GLU A 3 25.89 -21.24 -3.03
CA GLU A 3 24.99 -20.54 -2.10
C GLU A 3 23.94 -19.71 -2.84
N ALA A 4 24.35 -18.97 -3.87
CA ALA A 4 23.46 -18.20 -4.74
C ALA A 4 22.41 -19.07 -5.45
N SER A 5 22.72 -20.32 -5.78
CA SER A 5 21.77 -21.27 -6.38
C SER A 5 20.71 -21.73 -5.37
N ILE A 6 21.10 -21.88 -4.10
CA ILE A 6 20.18 -22.27 -3.03
C ILE A 6 19.24 -21.10 -2.70
N GLU A 7 19.77 -19.89 -2.58
CA GLU A 7 18.95 -18.69 -2.35
C GLU A 7 17.91 -18.48 -3.45
N GLN A 8 18.31 -18.62 -4.71
CA GLN A 8 17.36 -18.50 -5.83
C GLN A 8 16.27 -19.59 -5.76
N MET A 9 16.63 -20.82 -5.46
CA MET A 9 15.67 -21.92 -5.32
C MET A 9 14.65 -21.65 -4.18
N ILE A 10 15.13 -21.14 -3.04
CA ILE A 10 14.25 -20.78 -1.91
C ILE A 10 13.33 -19.63 -2.33
N ARG A 11 13.83 -18.61 -3.01
CA ARG A 11 13.04 -17.48 -3.52
C ARG A 11 11.93 -17.94 -4.46
N ASP A 12 12.27 -18.80 -5.42
CA ASP A 12 11.30 -19.35 -6.38
C ASP A 12 10.25 -20.22 -5.68
N PHE A 13 10.64 -20.96 -4.66
CA PHE A 13 9.71 -21.76 -3.86
C PHE A 13 8.74 -20.89 -3.06
N LEU A 14 9.23 -19.85 -2.40
CA LEU A 14 8.40 -18.90 -1.66
C LEU A 14 7.46 -18.13 -2.60
N ALA A 15 7.92 -17.75 -3.78
CA ALA A 15 7.09 -17.10 -4.79
C ALA A 15 5.91 -18.00 -5.21
N ARG A 16 6.14 -19.29 -5.43
CA ARG A 16 5.06 -20.26 -5.75
C ARG A 16 4.04 -20.41 -4.63
N ILE A 17 4.50 -20.46 -3.37
CA ILE A 17 3.59 -20.51 -2.21
C ILE A 17 2.74 -19.26 -2.14
N LEU A 18 3.37 -18.07 -2.24
CA LEU A 18 2.67 -16.79 -2.18
C LEU A 18 1.69 -16.62 -3.34
N GLN A 19 2.06 -17.05 -4.55
CA GLN A 19 1.17 -17.02 -5.71
C GLN A 19 -0.05 -17.91 -5.48
N GLY A 20 0.13 -19.15 -5.03
CA GLY A 20 -0.98 -20.04 -4.72
C GLY A 20 -1.89 -19.52 -3.60
N THR A 21 -1.29 -18.92 -2.58
CA THR A 21 -2.05 -18.26 -1.49
C THR A 21 -2.88 -17.09 -2.04
N PHE A 22 -2.28 -16.25 -2.88
CA PHE A 22 -2.97 -15.09 -3.47
C PHE A 22 -4.08 -15.52 -4.44
N ASP A 23 -3.85 -16.57 -5.26
CA ASP A 23 -4.89 -17.15 -6.11
C ASP A 23 -6.09 -17.65 -5.27
N GLY A 24 -5.81 -18.26 -4.11
CA GLY A 24 -6.85 -18.68 -3.17
C GLY A 24 -7.63 -17.51 -2.59
N VAL A 25 -6.95 -16.42 -2.23
CA VAL A 25 -7.60 -15.19 -1.73
C VAL A 25 -8.49 -14.57 -2.81
N CYS A 26 -8.03 -14.50 -4.06
CA CYS A 26 -8.82 -13.96 -5.17
C CYS A 26 -10.08 -14.79 -5.50
N ALA A 27 -10.14 -16.04 -5.05
CA ALA A 27 -11.32 -16.90 -5.20
C ALA A 27 -12.35 -16.77 -4.07
N LEU A 28 -12.06 -16.01 -3.00
CA LEU A 28 -12.99 -15.74 -1.91
C LEU A 28 -14.06 -14.72 -2.33
N ASP A 29 -15.14 -14.63 -1.54
CA ASP A 29 -16.08 -13.52 -1.62
C ASP A 29 -15.44 -12.19 -1.24
N GLU A 30 -16.07 -11.07 -1.62
CA GLU A 30 -15.50 -9.73 -1.43
C GLU A 30 -15.20 -9.40 0.04
N GLU A 31 -16.06 -9.78 0.97
CA GLU A 31 -15.89 -9.50 2.39
C GLU A 31 -14.68 -10.26 2.96
N SER A 32 -14.56 -11.53 2.60
CA SER A 32 -13.42 -12.37 2.99
C SER A 32 -12.12 -11.89 2.36
N GLN A 33 -12.13 -11.49 1.08
CA GLN A 33 -10.98 -10.88 0.41
C GLN A 33 -10.55 -9.62 1.14
N ASP A 34 -11.49 -8.73 1.45
CA ASP A 34 -11.24 -7.45 2.10
C ASP A 34 -10.56 -7.64 3.46
N CYS A 35 -11.07 -8.58 4.26
CA CYS A 35 -10.48 -8.93 5.56
C CYS A 35 -9.03 -9.40 5.44
N VAL A 36 -8.72 -10.29 4.47
CA VAL A 36 -7.35 -10.79 4.26
C VAL A 36 -6.43 -9.68 3.75
N MET A 37 -6.91 -8.87 2.78
CA MET A 37 -6.13 -7.78 2.19
C MET A 37 -5.84 -6.67 3.22
N GLU A 38 -6.75 -6.39 4.13
CA GLU A 38 -6.50 -5.47 5.25
C GLU A 38 -5.37 -5.96 6.15
N ARG A 39 -5.37 -7.24 6.53
CA ARG A 39 -4.29 -7.84 7.33
C ARG A 39 -2.95 -7.83 6.63
N GLN A 40 -2.95 -8.11 5.34
CA GLN A 40 -1.74 -8.04 4.51
C GLN A 40 -1.21 -6.61 4.43
N ALA A 41 -2.09 -5.63 4.20
CA ALA A 41 -1.75 -4.22 4.16
C ALA A 41 -1.14 -3.73 5.47
N GLU A 42 -1.70 -4.12 6.62
CA GLU A 42 -1.16 -3.79 7.94
C GLU A 42 0.28 -4.30 8.12
N SER A 43 0.55 -5.53 7.70
CA SER A 43 1.91 -6.10 7.74
C SER A 43 2.86 -5.39 6.79
N CYS A 44 2.37 -5.01 5.59
CA CYS A 44 3.15 -4.29 4.60
C CYS A 44 3.48 -2.86 5.09
N VAL A 45 2.53 -2.13 5.68
CA VAL A 45 2.76 -0.80 6.26
C VAL A 45 3.82 -0.86 7.35
N ARG A 46 3.77 -1.86 8.24
CA ARG A 46 4.78 -2.03 9.27
C ARG A 46 6.18 -2.20 8.67
N GLY A 47 6.34 -3.10 7.71
CA GLY A 47 7.62 -3.30 7.03
C GLY A 47 8.09 -2.04 6.27
N TYR A 48 7.17 -1.31 5.63
CA TYR A 48 7.49 -0.06 4.94
C TYR A 48 7.98 1.02 5.90
N VAL A 49 7.27 1.23 7.00
CA VAL A 49 7.62 2.21 8.04
C VAL A 49 8.98 1.90 8.67
N GLU A 50 9.25 0.63 8.97
CA GLU A 50 10.55 0.17 9.49
C GLU A 50 11.68 0.40 8.47
N LEU A 51 11.47 0.01 7.21
CA LEU A 51 12.45 0.16 6.13
C LEU A 51 12.82 1.62 5.86
N HIS A 52 11.82 2.50 5.82
CA HIS A 52 12.00 3.93 5.55
C HIS A 52 12.22 4.77 6.82
N GLN A 53 12.28 4.13 7.99
CA GLN A 53 12.50 4.79 9.28
C GLN A 53 11.54 5.96 9.50
N ILE A 54 10.25 5.75 9.19
CA ILE A 54 9.21 6.75 9.40
C ILE A 54 8.83 6.74 10.89
N PRO A 55 9.04 7.84 11.64
CA PRO A 55 8.68 7.88 13.04
C PRO A 55 7.18 7.73 13.26
N ASP A 56 6.79 7.04 14.33
CA ASP A 56 5.40 7.00 14.77
C ASP A 56 4.93 8.41 15.18
N ALA A 57 3.67 8.70 14.93
CA ALA A 57 3.01 9.93 15.36
C ALA A 57 3.67 11.24 14.87
N LEU A 58 4.26 11.24 13.66
CA LEU A 58 4.53 12.51 12.98
C LEU A 58 3.21 13.25 12.76
N GLU A 59 3.23 14.59 12.92
CA GLU A 59 2.13 15.41 12.45
C GLU A 59 1.96 15.26 10.94
N LEU A 60 0.73 15.36 10.47
CA LEU A 60 0.37 15.05 9.07
C LEU A 60 1.26 15.77 8.06
N ASP A 61 1.52 17.07 8.22
CA ASP A 61 2.33 17.84 7.27
C ASP A 61 3.78 17.34 7.20
N ALA A 62 4.38 17.04 8.35
CA ALA A 62 5.72 16.47 8.42
C ALA A 62 5.79 15.05 7.83
N PHE A 63 4.71 14.27 7.98
CA PHE A 63 4.60 12.96 7.35
C PHE A 63 4.53 13.09 5.82
N LEU A 64 3.68 13.97 5.28
CA LEU A 64 3.54 14.19 3.84
C LEU A 64 4.85 14.64 3.20
N GLU A 65 5.54 15.60 3.83
CA GLU A 65 6.87 16.06 3.40
C GLU A 65 7.88 14.90 3.42
N ARG A 66 7.88 14.08 4.47
CA ARG A 66 8.76 12.91 4.58
C ARG A 66 8.51 11.90 3.46
N MET A 67 7.26 11.69 3.06
CA MET A 67 6.91 10.78 1.97
C MET A 67 7.44 11.28 0.62
N GLU A 68 7.24 12.56 0.28
CA GLU A 68 7.72 13.13 -0.97
C GLU A 68 9.25 13.17 -1.04
N MET A 69 9.91 13.53 0.07
CA MET A 69 11.38 13.58 0.14
C MET A 69 12.01 12.18 0.14
N GLY A 70 11.35 11.20 0.70
CA GLY A 70 11.84 9.82 0.79
C GLY A 70 11.89 9.11 -0.57
N GLU A 71 10.98 9.45 -1.47
CA GLU A 71 10.88 8.88 -2.82
C GLU A 71 10.71 9.98 -3.89
N PRO A 72 11.76 10.78 -4.16
CA PRO A 72 11.67 11.90 -5.07
C PRO A 72 11.23 11.48 -6.47
N GLY A 73 10.18 12.13 -7.00
CA GLY A 73 9.62 11.88 -8.33
C GLY A 73 8.73 10.62 -8.43
N ARG A 74 8.63 9.82 -7.37
CA ARG A 74 7.72 8.67 -7.31
C ARG A 74 6.44 8.99 -6.54
N ILE A 75 6.54 9.76 -5.46
CA ILE A 75 5.40 10.19 -4.67
C ILE A 75 5.15 11.67 -4.92
N ARG A 76 3.91 12.01 -5.26
CA ARG A 76 3.42 13.38 -5.37
C ARG A 76 2.17 13.52 -4.52
N ILE A 77 2.11 14.60 -3.76
CA ILE A 77 1.01 14.84 -2.84
C ILE A 77 0.38 16.19 -3.16
N GLN A 78 -0.93 16.20 -3.35
CA GLN A 78 -1.70 17.43 -3.48
C GLN A 78 -2.73 17.44 -2.36
N ARG A 79 -2.71 18.47 -1.53
CA ARG A 79 -3.61 18.60 -0.40
C ARG A 79 -4.55 19.80 -0.57
N ASP A 80 -5.83 19.57 -0.36
CA ASP A 80 -6.86 20.59 -0.26
C ASP A 80 -7.68 20.36 1.03
N GLY A 81 -7.34 21.08 2.07
CA GLY A 81 -7.94 20.89 3.40
C GLY A 81 -7.72 19.48 3.96
N ASN A 82 -8.82 18.74 4.12
CA ASN A 82 -8.83 17.38 4.61
C ASN A 82 -8.82 16.32 3.48
N SER A 83 -8.81 16.76 2.22
CA SER A 83 -8.70 15.89 1.05
C SER A 83 -7.26 15.88 0.53
N ILE A 84 -6.71 14.71 0.30
CA ILE A 84 -5.33 14.53 -0.18
C ILE A 84 -5.37 13.61 -1.39
N LEU A 85 -4.77 14.05 -2.50
CA LEU A 85 -4.42 13.18 -3.60
C LEU A 85 -3.00 12.66 -3.38
N PHE A 86 -2.90 11.37 -3.16
CA PHE A 86 -1.65 10.65 -3.00
C PHE A 86 -1.37 9.89 -4.31
N ASP A 87 -0.42 10.38 -5.08
CA ASP A 87 -0.05 9.86 -6.41
C ASP A 87 1.28 9.11 -6.29
N GLU A 88 1.22 7.81 -6.51
CA GLU A 88 2.40 6.96 -6.72
C GLU A 88 2.71 6.89 -8.21
N SER A 89 3.59 7.76 -8.69
CA SER A 89 4.03 7.80 -10.09
C SER A 89 4.95 6.64 -10.39
N GLN A 90 4.45 5.64 -11.09
CA GLN A 90 5.15 4.40 -11.38
C GLN A 90 5.45 4.19 -12.86
N HIS A 91 5.09 5.15 -13.73
CA HIS A 91 5.29 5.05 -15.17
C HIS A 91 4.74 3.74 -15.78
N GLY A 92 3.53 3.35 -15.37
CA GLY A 92 2.89 2.12 -15.81
C GLY A 92 3.32 0.85 -15.07
N GLN A 93 4.12 0.97 -14.02
CA GLN A 93 4.52 -0.15 -13.18
C GLN A 93 3.81 -0.10 -11.82
N CYS A 94 3.41 -1.24 -11.29
CA CYS A 94 2.84 -1.33 -9.95
C CYS A 94 3.91 -1.11 -8.88
N ALA A 95 3.60 -0.34 -7.83
CA ALA A 95 4.51 -0.11 -6.70
C ALA A 95 4.65 -1.32 -5.76
N CYS A 96 3.72 -2.28 -5.82
CA CYS A 96 3.71 -3.43 -4.91
C CYS A 96 4.99 -4.27 -5.06
N PRO A 97 5.78 -4.47 -3.97
CA PRO A 97 7.01 -5.25 -4.02
C PRO A 97 6.82 -6.69 -4.53
N LEU A 98 5.66 -7.30 -4.25
CA LEU A 98 5.36 -8.64 -4.71
C LEU A 98 5.23 -8.71 -6.24
N VAL A 99 4.73 -7.63 -6.86
CA VAL A 99 4.63 -7.51 -8.32
C VAL A 99 5.97 -7.14 -8.94
N THR A 100 6.67 -6.14 -8.39
CA THR A 100 7.95 -5.68 -8.93
C THR A 100 9.05 -6.73 -8.84
N GLN A 101 8.97 -7.63 -7.86
CA GLN A 101 9.88 -8.77 -7.71
C GLN A 101 9.39 -10.05 -8.42
N ASN A 102 8.33 -9.95 -9.23
CA ASN A 102 7.73 -11.08 -9.96
C ASN A 102 7.28 -12.25 -9.05
N VAL A 103 6.91 -11.96 -7.80
CA VAL A 103 6.39 -12.97 -6.85
C VAL A 103 4.95 -13.32 -7.19
N ILE A 104 4.11 -12.31 -7.50
CA ILE A 104 2.73 -12.49 -7.95
C ILE A 104 2.48 -11.64 -9.21
N PRO A 105 1.57 -12.06 -10.09
CA PRO A 105 1.17 -11.25 -11.23
C PRO A 105 0.37 -10.02 -10.79
N LEU A 106 0.45 -8.94 -11.58
CA LEU A 106 -0.40 -7.78 -11.40
C LEU A 106 -1.86 -8.15 -11.66
N ARG A 107 -2.74 -7.84 -10.71
CA ARG A 107 -4.19 -8.09 -10.79
C ARG A 107 -4.97 -6.93 -10.16
N PRO A 108 -6.21 -6.66 -10.64
CA PRO A 108 -7.07 -5.61 -10.07
C PRO A 108 -7.36 -5.79 -8.57
N GLU A 109 -7.44 -7.02 -8.07
CA GLU A 109 -7.67 -7.33 -6.67
C GLU A 109 -6.60 -6.73 -5.73
N LEU A 110 -5.39 -6.52 -6.23
CA LEU A 110 -4.32 -5.84 -5.48
C LEU A 110 -4.67 -4.39 -5.11
N CYS A 111 -5.57 -3.74 -5.84
CA CYS A 111 -6.03 -2.39 -5.50
C CYS A 111 -6.74 -2.34 -4.14
N ARG A 112 -7.41 -3.41 -3.72
CA ARG A 112 -8.00 -3.53 -2.37
C ARG A 112 -6.91 -3.47 -1.30
N CYS A 113 -5.84 -4.25 -1.46
CA CYS A 113 -4.69 -4.21 -0.56
C CYS A 113 -4.05 -2.82 -0.53
N SER A 114 -3.87 -2.18 -1.69
CA SER A 114 -3.30 -0.82 -1.77
C SER A 114 -4.18 0.22 -1.08
N THR A 115 -5.51 0.12 -1.21
CA THR A 115 -6.46 1.01 -0.53
C THR A 115 -6.32 0.89 0.99
N HIS A 116 -6.26 -0.33 1.52
CA HIS A 116 -6.02 -0.56 2.94
C HIS A 116 -4.63 -0.09 3.37
N TRP A 117 -3.60 -0.31 2.53
CA TRP A 117 -2.25 0.12 2.81
C TRP A 117 -2.15 1.64 2.96
N VAL A 118 -2.71 2.40 2.02
CA VAL A 118 -2.76 3.86 2.10
C VAL A 118 -3.54 4.29 3.35
N ARG A 119 -4.73 3.71 3.60
CA ARG A 119 -5.53 4.02 4.78
C ARG A 119 -4.73 3.80 6.07
N LYS A 120 -4.15 2.61 6.26
CA LYS A 120 -3.38 2.26 7.46
C LYS A 120 -2.14 3.13 7.66
N LEU A 121 -1.51 3.53 6.56
CA LEU A 121 -0.37 4.45 6.60
C LEU A 121 -0.79 5.82 7.13
N PHE A 122 -1.89 6.39 6.62
CA PHE A 122 -2.40 7.70 7.06
C PHE A 122 -2.97 7.67 8.47
N GLU A 123 -3.68 6.60 8.88
CA GLU A 123 -4.23 6.42 10.23
C GLU A 123 -3.18 6.56 11.35
N ARG A 124 -1.90 6.38 11.05
CA ARG A 124 -0.79 6.57 12.01
C ARG A 124 -0.50 8.05 12.31
N HIS A 125 -0.93 8.94 11.44
CA HIS A 125 -0.53 10.36 11.45
C HIS A 125 -1.72 11.32 11.58
N VAL A 126 -2.93 10.80 11.74
CA VAL A 126 -4.14 11.60 11.93
C VAL A 126 -4.99 11.04 13.07
N ARG A 127 -5.84 11.90 13.66
CA ARG A 127 -6.72 11.51 14.77
C ARG A 127 -8.14 11.19 14.33
N GLY A 128 -8.51 11.60 13.11
CA GLY A 128 -9.83 11.40 12.54
C GLY A 128 -9.91 10.10 11.72
N PRO A 129 -11.11 9.67 11.35
CA PRO A 129 -11.29 8.52 10.47
C PRO A 129 -10.71 8.83 9.08
N VAL A 130 -10.05 7.83 8.49
CA VAL A 130 -9.46 7.94 7.15
C VAL A 130 -10.29 7.11 6.17
N ARG A 131 -10.71 7.73 5.07
CA ARG A 131 -11.32 7.04 3.92
C ARG A 131 -10.39 7.15 2.73
N VAL A 132 -10.26 6.08 1.97
CA VAL A 132 -9.40 6.02 0.80
C VAL A 132 -10.19 5.47 -0.38
N GLU A 133 -10.08 6.15 -1.51
CA GLU A 133 -10.66 5.76 -2.79
C GLU A 133 -9.56 5.67 -3.85
N VAL A 134 -9.59 4.63 -4.68
CA VAL A 134 -8.71 4.54 -5.85
C VAL A 134 -9.26 5.45 -6.95
N VAL A 135 -8.47 6.43 -7.38
CA VAL A 135 -8.79 7.33 -8.49
C VAL A 135 -8.23 6.78 -9.79
N GLU A 136 -6.97 6.33 -9.77
CA GLU A 136 -6.29 5.69 -10.89
C GLU A 136 -5.52 4.47 -10.41
N SER A 137 -5.38 3.47 -11.29
CA SER A 137 -4.63 2.26 -10.97
C SER A 137 -3.93 1.69 -12.19
N VAL A 138 -2.67 1.34 -12.02
CA VAL A 138 -1.88 0.62 -13.03
C VAL A 138 -2.49 -0.75 -13.32
N ALA A 139 -3.09 -1.42 -12.34
CA ALA A 139 -3.78 -2.69 -12.54
C ALA A 139 -5.06 -2.57 -13.40
N LEU A 140 -5.59 -1.34 -13.54
CA LEU A 140 -6.73 -1.03 -14.40
C LEU A 140 -6.32 -0.31 -15.70
N GLY A 141 -5.01 -0.25 -15.99
CA GLY A 141 -4.48 0.29 -17.25
C GLY A 141 -4.04 1.76 -17.20
N SER A 142 -4.08 2.42 -16.05
CA SER A 142 -3.54 3.77 -15.88
C SER A 142 -2.00 3.77 -15.79
N GLN A 143 -1.39 4.94 -15.95
CA GLN A 143 0.06 5.10 -15.82
C GLN A 143 0.53 5.22 -14.37
N ASN A 144 -0.36 5.64 -13.46
CA ASN A 144 -0.07 5.86 -12.05
C ASN A 144 -1.08 5.12 -11.17
N CYS A 145 -0.75 4.99 -9.89
CA CYS A 145 -1.71 4.67 -8.85
C CYS A 145 -2.00 5.94 -8.06
N VAL A 146 -3.22 6.45 -8.16
CA VAL A 146 -3.66 7.67 -7.47
C VAL A 146 -4.78 7.32 -6.50
N PHE A 147 -4.60 7.75 -5.27
CA PHE A 147 -5.57 7.55 -4.19
C PHE A 147 -6.08 8.90 -3.70
N ARG A 148 -7.39 8.99 -3.49
CA ARG A 148 -7.99 10.10 -2.74
C ARG A 148 -8.12 9.67 -1.29
N VAL A 149 -7.50 10.43 -0.40
CA VAL A 149 -7.54 10.24 1.05
C VAL A 149 -8.38 11.35 1.65
N GLU A 150 -9.47 10.99 2.32
CA GLU A 150 -10.34 11.92 3.04
C GLU A 150 -10.17 11.71 4.54
N ILE A 151 -9.82 12.78 5.25
CA ILE A 151 -9.62 12.77 6.70
C ILE A 151 -10.85 13.41 7.35
N GLY A 152 -11.59 12.62 8.09
CA GLY A 152 -12.73 13.13 8.86
C GLY A 152 -12.32 13.84 10.14
N ASP A 153 -13.26 14.58 10.71
CA ASP A 153 -13.03 15.21 12.00
C ASP A 153 -12.83 14.18 13.10
N PRO A 154 -11.94 14.44 14.07
CA PRO A 154 -11.79 13.57 15.22
C PRO A 154 -13.11 13.43 15.96
N SER A 155 -13.52 12.21 16.28
CA SER A 155 -14.70 11.98 17.10
C SER A 155 -14.54 12.70 18.43
N PRO A 156 -15.60 13.36 18.96
CA PRO A 156 -15.53 13.96 20.27
C PRO A 156 -15.16 12.89 21.32
N PRO A 157 -14.39 13.25 22.34
CA PRO A 157 -14.04 12.29 23.38
C PRO A 157 -15.33 11.73 24.00
N VAL A 158 -15.40 10.40 24.06
CA VAL A 158 -16.48 9.69 24.76
C VAL A 158 -16.35 10.05 26.23
N GLY A 159 -17.28 10.86 26.74
CA GLY A 159 -17.33 11.29 28.14
C GLY A 159 -17.71 10.14 29.11
#